data_130521fc9624ffdff498c45a3eac3c22
#
_entry.id   130521fc9624ffdff498c45a3eac3c22
#
_cell.length_a   1.000
_cell.length_b   1.000
_cell.length_c   1.000
_cell.angle_alpha   90.00
_cell.angle_beta   90.00
_cell.angle_gamma   90.00
#
_symmetry.space_group_name_H-M   'P 1'
#
loop_
_entity.id
_entity.type
_entity.pdbx_description
1 polymer ?
#
loop_
_entity_poly.entity_id
_entity_poly.type
_entity_poly.pdbx_seq_one_letter_code
_entity_poly.pdbx_strand_id
1 'polypeptide(L)'
;RRMNIGQDQASKNLLDYVTPDKYTILPNTAGCYTAKDAIRTCEIAAELLNGEKLIKLEVLSQSKTLFPDIVETIKAAEILVKKDFKVMVYTTDDPIVAKELENIGCECVMPLGSAIGSGIGIINEFNIREIVENATVPIIVAAGVGTASDACIAMELGCDGVLMNTAIACAKEPNIMATAMKYAVIAGREAFLAGRIAKKQSGSPSSPKAGLVTGD
;
A
#
# COMPACT_ATOMS: atom_id res chain seq x y z
N ARG A 1 11.43 7.30 3.61
CA ARG A 1 12.74 7.45 4.30
C ARG A 1 12.77 8.80 4.99
N ARG A 2 13.28 8.85 6.24
CA ARG A 2 13.51 10.14 6.91
C ARG A 2 14.53 10.94 6.10
N MET A 3 14.23 12.20 5.82
CA MET A 3 15.14 13.12 5.18
C MET A 3 15.59 14.16 6.19
N ASN A 4 16.89 14.39 6.30
CA ASN A 4 17.42 15.50 7.06
C ASN A 4 17.37 16.75 6.15
N ILE A 5 16.44 17.63 6.42
CA ILE A 5 16.34 18.92 5.70
C ILE A 5 17.31 19.88 6.39
N GLY A 6 18.35 20.31 5.66
CA GLY A 6 19.28 21.34 6.09
C GLY A 6 20.61 20.91 6.72
N GLN A 7 20.94 19.64 6.78
CA GLN A 7 22.24 19.15 7.24
C GLN A 7 22.96 18.42 6.11
N ASP A 8 24.05 18.97 5.64
CA ASP A 8 24.98 18.53 4.59
C ASP A 8 24.64 18.96 3.16
N GLN A 9 25.19 20.11 2.78
CA GLN A 9 25.21 20.57 1.38
C GLN A 9 26.20 19.80 0.47
N ALA A 10 26.93 18.83 1.01
CA ALA A 10 27.98 18.09 0.28
C ALA A 10 27.52 16.76 -0.30
N SER A 11 26.39 16.18 0.14
CA SER A 11 25.86 14.92 -0.37
C SER A 11 24.57 15.12 -1.17
N LYS A 12 24.47 14.48 -2.35
CA LYS A 12 23.24 14.48 -3.15
C LYS A 12 22.06 13.98 -2.32
N ASN A 13 21.00 14.78 -2.26
CA ASN A 13 19.76 14.48 -1.56
C ASN A 13 18.83 13.62 -2.45
N LEU A 14 17.90 12.90 -1.85
CA LEU A 14 16.89 12.14 -2.57
C LEU A 14 16.06 13.03 -3.53
N LEU A 15 15.77 14.27 -3.14
CA LEU A 15 15.04 15.24 -3.96
C LEU A 15 15.81 15.71 -5.21
N ASP A 16 17.12 15.48 -5.28
CA ASP A 16 17.90 15.76 -6.49
C ASP A 16 17.61 14.71 -7.59
N TYR A 17 17.10 13.55 -7.21
CA TYR A 17 16.73 12.46 -8.11
C TYR A 17 15.21 12.33 -8.30
N VAL A 18 14.45 12.61 -7.24
CA VAL A 18 12.99 12.55 -7.24
C VAL A 18 12.47 13.97 -7.18
N THR A 19 12.39 14.60 -8.36
CA THR A 19 12.02 16.01 -8.48
C THR A 19 10.51 16.20 -8.58
N PRO A 20 9.94 17.26 -7.96
CA PRO A 20 8.48 17.51 -7.96
C PRO A 20 7.86 17.73 -9.34
N ASP A 21 8.67 18.12 -10.34
CA ASP A 21 8.24 18.28 -11.73
C ASP A 21 7.92 16.96 -12.44
N LYS A 22 8.51 15.85 -11.96
CA LYS A 22 8.32 14.51 -12.53
C LYS A 22 7.52 13.57 -11.64
N TYR A 23 7.53 13.81 -10.33
CA TYR A 23 6.98 12.90 -9.34
C TYR A 23 6.15 13.65 -8.32
N THR A 24 5.03 13.08 -7.93
CA THR A 24 4.27 13.56 -6.78
C THR A 24 4.99 13.16 -5.50
N ILE A 25 5.36 14.15 -4.68
CA ILE A 25 5.99 13.91 -3.38
C ILE A 25 4.89 13.56 -2.37
N LEU A 26 5.03 12.41 -1.73
CA LEU A 26 4.12 11.94 -0.68
C LEU A 26 4.85 11.93 0.66
N PRO A 27 4.74 12.97 1.48
CA PRO A 27 5.27 12.98 2.84
C PRO A 27 4.63 11.89 3.69
N ASN A 28 5.38 11.37 4.66
CA ASN A 28 4.97 10.27 5.51
C ASN A 28 5.28 10.57 6.97
N THR A 29 4.35 10.27 7.87
CA THR A 29 4.52 10.39 9.32
C THR A 29 5.20 9.16 9.96
N ALA A 30 5.99 8.43 9.18
CA ALA A 30 6.70 7.23 9.64
C ALA A 30 7.51 7.48 10.92
N GLY A 31 7.27 6.63 11.93
CA GLY A 31 7.90 6.72 13.24
C GLY A 31 7.23 7.66 14.21
N CYS A 32 6.01 8.11 13.94
CA CYS A 32 5.13 8.74 14.93
C CYS A 32 4.38 7.65 15.71
N TYR A 33 4.24 7.86 17.02
CA TYR A 33 3.55 6.94 17.94
C TYR A 33 2.33 7.58 18.60
N THR A 34 2.03 8.82 18.27
CA THR A 34 0.86 9.55 18.76
C THR A 34 0.21 10.34 17.63
N ALA A 35 -1.10 10.55 17.72
CA ALA A 35 -1.83 11.43 16.81
C ALA A 35 -1.23 12.84 16.76
N LYS A 36 -0.85 13.37 17.94
CA LYS A 36 -0.26 14.71 18.08
C LYS A 36 1.02 14.85 17.25
N ASP A 37 1.93 13.88 17.34
CA ASP A 37 3.20 13.92 16.60
C ASP A 37 2.99 13.77 15.10
N ALA A 38 2.05 12.91 14.70
CA ALA A 38 1.69 12.72 13.30
C ALA A 38 1.10 14.01 12.70
N ILE A 39 0.14 14.65 13.38
CA ILE A 39 -0.47 15.91 12.93
C ILE A 39 0.59 17.00 12.78
N ARG A 40 1.44 17.17 13.80
CA ARG A 40 2.54 18.16 13.75
C ARG A 40 3.48 17.88 12.56
N THR A 41 3.80 16.62 12.31
CA THR A 41 4.67 16.24 11.18
C THR A 41 4.02 16.60 9.84
N CYS A 42 2.70 16.37 9.69
CA CYS A 42 1.96 16.76 8.50
C CYS A 42 1.93 18.28 8.28
N GLU A 43 1.72 19.05 9.33
CA GLU A 43 1.73 20.54 9.28
C GLU A 43 3.09 21.07 8.82
N ILE A 44 4.18 20.55 9.40
CA ILE A 44 5.55 20.91 8.99
C ILE A 44 5.80 20.50 7.51
N ALA A 45 5.35 19.32 7.11
CA ALA A 45 5.51 18.87 5.72
C ALA A 45 4.76 19.78 4.74
N ALA A 46 3.54 20.20 5.06
CA ALA A 46 2.77 21.13 4.25
C ALA A 46 3.46 22.50 4.11
N GLU A 47 4.01 23.04 5.20
CA GLU A 47 4.79 24.28 5.15
C GLU A 47 6.02 24.16 4.23
N LEU A 48 6.75 23.04 4.31
CA LEU A 48 7.94 22.79 3.49
C LEU A 48 7.63 22.54 2.01
N LEU A 49 6.41 22.14 1.70
CA LEU A 49 5.94 21.85 0.33
C LEU A 49 4.99 22.91 -0.21
N ASN A 50 5.16 24.18 0.22
CA ASN A 50 4.39 25.32 -0.27
C ASN A 50 2.86 25.19 -0.11
N GLY A 51 2.41 24.55 0.95
CA GLY A 51 0.99 24.35 1.25
C GLY A 51 0.38 23.07 0.67
N GLU A 52 1.16 22.22 0.01
CA GLU A 52 0.66 20.91 -0.45
C GLU A 52 0.27 20.02 0.73
N LYS A 53 -0.95 19.50 0.70
CA LYS A 53 -1.57 18.77 1.80
C LYS A 53 -1.78 17.28 1.54
N LEU A 54 -1.19 16.72 0.49
CA LEU A 54 -1.19 15.27 0.26
C LEU A 54 -0.19 14.62 1.21
N ILE A 55 -0.65 13.67 2.04
CA ILE A 55 0.19 13.00 3.04
C ILE A 55 -0.15 11.51 3.17
N LYS A 56 0.86 10.70 3.55
CA LYS A 56 0.65 9.35 4.07
C LYS A 56 0.66 9.41 5.60
N LEU A 57 -0.49 9.15 6.19
CA LEU A 57 -0.64 9.06 7.65
C LEU A 57 -0.25 7.68 8.14
N GLU A 58 0.69 7.63 9.08
CA GLU A 58 1.15 6.43 9.75
C GLU A 58 1.35 6.74 11.23
N VAL A 59 0.59 6.07 12.11
CA VAL A 59 0.78 6.13 13.57
C VAL A 59 1.00 4.71 14.07
N LEU A 60 2.12 4.45 14.72
CA LEU A 60 2.54 3.12 15.11
C LEU A 60 2.24 2.85 16.59
N SER A 61 1.84 1.62 16.91
CA SER A 61 1.59 1.20 18.30
C SER A 61 2.89 0.94 19.06
N GLN A 62 3.87 0.32 18.40
CA GLN A 62 5.15 -0.03 19.03
C GLN A 62 6.27 -0.24 18.00
N SER A 63 7.50 0.01 18.43
CA SER A 63 8.69 -0.02 17.56
C SER A 63 9.08 -1.42 17.08
N LYS A 64 8.70 -2.48 17.81
CA LYS A 64 9.10 -3.87 17.47
C LYS A 64 8.29 -4.44 16.30
N THR A 65 6.99 -4.22 16.28
CA THR A 65 6.08 -4.82 15.29
C THR A 65 5.72 -3.87 14.16
N LEU A 66 5.80 -2.56 14.40
CA LEU A 66 5.40 -1.49 13.47
C LEU A 66 3.95 -1.63 12.99
N PHE A 67 3.09 -2.27 13.80
CA PHE A 67 1.65 -2.28 13.55
C PHE A 67 1.06 -0.91 13.82
N PRO A 68 0.02 -0.51 13.06
CA PRO A 68 -0.66 0.77 13.29
C PRO A 68 -1.39 0.78 14.63
N ASP A 69 -1.37 1.91 15.32
CA ASP A 69 -2.25 2.22 16.43
C ASP A 69 -3.56 2.77 15.87
N ILE A 70 -4.60 1.95 15.87
CA ILE A 70 -5.87 2.32 15.23
C ILE A 70 -6.55 3.50 15.92
N VAL A 71 -6.49 3.57 17.26
CA VAL A 71 -7.12 4.65 18.02
C VAL A 71 -6.45 5.99 17.71
N GLU A 72 -5.13 6.03 17.72
CA GLU A 72 -4.37 7.23 17.41
C GLU A 72 -4.43 7.58 15.91
N THR A 73 -4.52 6.58 15.04
CA THR A 73 -4.70 6.78 13.58
C THR A 73 -6.03 7.44 13.26
N ILE A 74 -7.14 6.96 13.83
CA ILE A 74 -8.47 7.56 13.66
C ILE A 74 -8.49 8.99 14.16
N LYS A 75 -7.98 9.26 15.38
CA LYS A 75 -7.89 10.63 15.92
C LYS A 75 -7.09 11.57 15.01
N ALA A 76 -5.97 11.11 14.48
CA ALA A 76 -5.15 11.92 13.58
C ALA A 76 -5.87 12.18 12.26
N ALA A 77 -6.49 11.14 11.66
CA ALA A 77 -7.23 11.25 10.42
C ALA A 77 -8.36 12.26 10.50
N GLU A 78 -9.21 12.19 11.55
CA GLU A 78 -10.30 13.14 11.77
C GLU A 78 -9.83 14.60 11.82
N ILE A 79 -8.71 14.86 12.48
CA ILE A 79 -8.17 16.22 12.62
C ILE A 79 -7.57 16.69 11.30
N LEU A 80 -6.83 15.82 10.59
CA LEU A 80 -6.17 16.16 9.35
C LEU A 80 -7.17 16.41 8.23
N VAL A 81 -8.21 15.57 8.11
CA VAL A 81 -9.29 15.76 7.12
C VAL A 81 -10.03 17.08 7.38
N LYS A 82 -10.35 17.42 8.64
CA LYS A 82 -10.95 18.72 9.01
C LYS A 82 -10.04 19.91 8.69
N LYS A 83 -8.74 19.70 8.53
CA LYS A 83 -7.74 20.70 8.11
C LYS A 83 -7.48 20.66 6.59
N ASP A 84 -8.33 20.01 5.83
CA ASP A 84 -8.26 19.85 4.36
C ASP A 84 -7.01 19.09 3.87
N PHE A 85 -6.42 18.22 4.69
CA PHE A 85 -5.39 17.30 4.21
C PHE A 85 -6.01 16.17 3.39
N LYS A 86 -5.34 15.82 2.29
CA LYS A 86 -5.62 14.63 1.49
C LYS A 86 -4.88 13.44 2.11
N VAL A 87 -5.63 12.67 2.91
CA VAL A 87 -5.03 11.65 3.75
C VAL A 87 -5.05 10.30 3.05
N MET A 88 -3.87 9.74 2.78
CA MET A 88 -3.66 8.34 2.46
C MET A 88 -3.27 7.62 3.75
N VAL A 89 -4.12 6.76 4.30
CA VAL A 89 -3.97 6.26 5.67
C VAL A 89 -3.49 4.81 5.74
N TYR A 90 -2.34 4.59 6.39
CA TYR A 90 -1.85 3.25 6.72
C TYR A 90 -2.63 2.65 7.89
N THR A 91 -3.12 1.42 7.73
CA THR A 91 -3.96 0.74 8.72
C THR A 91 -3.76 -0.78 8.73
N THR A 92 -4.46 -1.47 9.62
CA THR A 92 -4.56 -2.92 9.62
C THR A 92 -5.38 -3.42 8.42
N ASP A 93 -5.41 -4.73 8.23
CA ASP A 93 -6.28 -5.42 7.27
C ASP A 93 -7.70 -5.69 7.80
N ASP A 94 -8.14 -4.94 8.80
CA ASP A 94 -9.51 -5.01 9.33
C ASP A 94 -10.49 -4.23 8.43
N PRO A 95 -11.49 -4.91 7.82
CA PRO A 95 -12.46 -4.25 6.93
C PRO A 95 -13.31 -3.17 7.64
N ILE A 96 -13.59 -3.34 8.93
CA ILE A 96 -14.38 -2.37 9.70
C ILE A 96 -13.58 -1.09 9.90
N VAL A 97 -12.31 -1.22 10.27
CA VAL A 97 -11.41 -0.07 10.43
C VAL A 97 -11.18 0.64 9.09
N ALA A 98 -11.00 -0.12 8.01
CA ALA A 98 -10.86 0.44 6.68
C ALA A 98 -12.08 1.30 6.29
N LYS A 99 -13.29 0.80 6.55
CA LYS A 99 -14.54 1.53 6.28
C LYS A 99 -14.70 2.76 7.15
N GLU A 100 -14.31 2.70 8.42
CA GLU A 100 -14.32 3.86 9.33
C GLU A 100 -13.42 4.98 8.81
N LEU A 101 -12.20 4.65 8.38
CA LEU A 101 -11.26 5.62 7.82
C LEU A 101 -11.77 6.25 6.50
N GLU A 102 -12.43 5.47 5.65
CA GLU A 102 -13.13 5.99 4.48
C GLU A 102 -14.24 6.98 4.88
N ASN A 103 -15.09 6.61 5.87
CA ASN A 103 -16.19 7.45 6.34
C ASN A 103 -15.70 8.76 6.98
N ILE A 104 -14.54 8.79 7.59
CA ILE A 104 -13.88 9.99 8.09
C ILE A 104 -13.52 10.94 6.93
N GLY A 105 -13.33 10.43 5.72
CA GLY A 105 -12.99 11.19 4.53
C GLY A 105 -11.51 11.05 4.11
N CYS A 106 -10.86 9.95 4.48
CA CYS A 106 -9.54 9.64 3.93
C CYS A 106 -9.67 9.37 2.42
N GLU A 107 -8.77 9.95 1.62
CA GLU A 107 -8.80 9.80 0.16
C GLU A 107 -8.26 8.44 -0.35
N CYS A 108 -7.55 7.71 0.50
CA CYS A 108 -7.02 6.38 0.19
C CYS A 108 -6.83 5.60 1.48
N VAL A 109 -7.24 4.34 1.50
CA VAL A 109 -6.97 3.43 2.61
C VAL A 109 -5.86 2.47 2.22
N MET A 110 -4.88 2.31 3.12
CA MET A 110 -3.66 1.58 2.85
C MET A 110 -3.49 0.42 3.86
N PRO A 111 -4.21 -0.70 3.67
CA PRO A 111 -4.09 -1.84 4.57
C PRO A 111 -2.72 -2.50 4.47
N LEU A 112 -2.24 -3.08 5.56
CA LEU A 112 -1.06 -3.93 5.54
C LEU A 112 -1.40 -5.33 4.99
N GLY A 113 -0.48 -5.92 4.23
CA GLY A 113 -0.49 -7.37 3.95
C GLY A 113 0.11 -8.17 5.10
N SER A 114 1.16 -7.63 5.71
CA SER A 114 1.83 -8.10 6.93
C SER A 114 2.69 -6.97 7.50
N ALA A 115 3.42 -7.21 8.60
CA ALA A 115 4.22 -6.19 9.27
C ALA A 115 5.20 -5.49 8.32
N ILE A 116 5.42 -4.19 8.52
CA ILE A 116 6.37 -3.39 7.73
C ILE A 116 7.74 -4.07 7.71
N GLY A 117 8.30 -4.27 6.52
CA GLY A 117 9.64 -4.82 6.33
C GLY A 117 9.76 -6.33 6.61
N SER A 118 8.66 -7.03 6.89
CA SER A 118 8.69 -8.47 7.17
C SER A 118 8.93 -9.32 5.91
N GLY A 119 8.47 -8.87 4.75
CA GLY A 119 8.56 -9.64 3.50
C GLY A 119 7.74 -10.93 3.49
N ILE A 120 6.73 -11.05 4.37
CA ILE A 120 5.89 -12.26 4.51
C ILE A 120 4.82 -12.32 3.42
N GLY A 121 4.51 -11.18 2.80
CA GLY A 121 3.45 -11.06 1.79
C GLY A 121 2.10 -10.72 2.40
N ILE A 122 1.02 -11.13 1.74
CA ILE A 122 -0.36 -10.89 2.17
C ILE A 122 -0.85 -12.11 2.94
N ILE A 123 -0.98 -11.96 4.28
CA ILE A 123 -1.37 -13.07 5.16
C ILE A 123 -2.86 -13.37 5.02
N ASN A 124 -3.69 -12.33 4.93
CA ASN A 124 -5.14 -12.45 4.94
C ASN A 124 -5.75 -11.88 3.67
N GLU A 125 -5.71 -12.66 2.60
CA GLU A 125 -6.30 -12.28 1.31
C GLU A 125 -7.81 -12.04 1.39
N PHE A 126 -8.50 -12.75 2.30
CA PHE A 126 -9.94 -12.59 2.48
C PHE A 126 -10.27 -11.17 2.96
N ASN A 127 -9.61 -10.67 3.98
CA ASN A 127 -9.84 -9.33 4.49
C ASN A 127 -9.49 -8.25 3.46
N ILE A 128 -8.39 -8.41 2.74
CA ILE A 128 -8.02 -7.45 1.67
C ILE A 128 -9.11 -7.41 0.60
N ARG A 129 -9.66 -8.57 0.21
CA ARG A 129 -10.76 -8.61 -0.75
C ARG A 129 -12.02 -7.94 -0.22
N GLU A 130 -12.41 -8.22 1.03
CA GLU A 130 -13.55 -7.56 1.67
C GLU A 130 -13.40 -6.04 1.71
N ILE A 131 -12.19 -5.55 2.00
CA ILE A 131 -11.89 -4.12 1.94
C ILE A 131 -12.10 -3.58 0.54
N VAL A 132 -11.52 -4.22 -0.49
CA VAL A 132 -11.61 -3.78 -1.89
C VAL A 132 -13.06 -3.77 -2.39
N GLU A 133 -13.81 -4.85 -2.13
CA GLU A 133 -15.19 -4.99 -2.61
C GLU A 133 -16.16 -3.96 -1.99
N ASN A 134 -15.87 -3.47 -0.80
CA ASN A 134 -16.70 -2.52 -0.06
C ASN A 134 -16.18 -1.08 -0.05
N ALA A 135 -15.03 -0.82 -0.66
CA ALA A 135 -14.43 0.50 -0.71
C ALA A 135 -15.01 1.36 -1.84
N THR A 136 -15.08 2.67 -1.61
CA THR A 136 -15.37 3.70 -2.62
C THR A 136 -14.17 4.61 -2.88
N VAL A 137 -13.10 4.41 -2.12
CA VAL A 137 -11.80 5.09 -2.27
C VAL A 137 -10.73 4.10 -2.72
N PRO A 138 -9.62 4.55 -3.30
CA PRO A 138 -8.52 3.68 -3.68
C PRO A 138 -7.97 2.87 -2.50
N ILE A 139 -7.68 1.58 -2.75
CA ILE A 139 -7.06 0.67 -1.79
C ILE A 139 -5.65 0.32 -2.27
N ILE A 140 -4.65 0.62 -1.43
CA ILE A 140 -3.24 0.39 -1.74
C ILE A 140 -2.61 -0.46 -0.64
N VAL A 141 -2.17 -1.66 -0.94
CA VAL A 141 -1.41 -2.45 0.05
C VAL A 141 -0.08 -1.77 0.34
N ALA A 142 0.20 -1.48 1.64
CA ALA A 142 1.29 -0.59 2.04
C ALA A 142 2.43 -1.24 2.83
N ALA A 143 2.32 -2.52 3.19
CA ALA A 143 3.34 -3.22 3.98
C ALA A 143 3.31 -4.73 3.74
N GLY A 144 4.42 -5.40 4.07
CA GLY A 144 4.53 -6.84 4.03
C GLY A 144 5.00 -7.44 2.71
N VAL A 145 4.88 -6.73 1.61
CA VAL A 145 5.35 -7.21 0.29
C VAL A 145 6.85 -7.49 0.34
N GLY A 146 7.23 -8.72 -0.01
CA GLY A 146 8.62 -9.17 -0.02
C GLY A 146 9.16 -9.49 -1.41
N THR A 147 8.28 -9.84 -2.35
CA THR A 147 8.68 -10.21 -3.71
C THR A 147 7.56 -9.93 -4.74
N ALA A 148 7.86 -10.13 -6.00
CA ALA A 148 6.97 -9.83 -7.12
C ALA A 148 5.63 -10.57 -7.05
N SER A 149 5.60 -11.84 -6.59
CA SER A 149 4.34 -12.58 -6.43
C SER A 149 3.39 -11.92 -5.43
N ASP A 150 3.89 -11.34 -4.34
CA ASP A 150 3.04 -10.67 -3.35
C ASP A 150 2.38 -9.42 -3.95
N ALA A 151 3.13 -8.67 -4.75
CA ALA A 151 2.59 -7.52 -5.48
C ALA A 151 1.53 -7.93 -6.51
N CYS A 152 1.77 -9.03 -7.24
CA CYS A 152 0.81 -9.60 -8.18
C CYS A 152 -0.49 -10.02 -7.47
N ILE A 153 -0.39 -10.73 -6.33
CA ILE A 153 -1.53 -11.16 -5.52
C ILE A 153 -2.35 -9.94 -5.07
N ALA A 154 -1.70 -8.87 -4.56
CA ALA A 154 -2.42 -7.65 -4.17
C ALA A 154 -3.26 -7.08 -5.32
N MET A 155 -2.69 -7.03 -6.52
CA MET A 155 -3.38 -6.51 -7.70
C MET A 155 -4.48 -7.46 -8.20
N GLU A 156 -4.28 -8.79 -8.11
CA GLU A 156 -5.31 -9.81 -8.43
C GLU A 156 -6.48 -9.78 -7.44
N LEU A 157 -6.27 -9.34 -6.20
CA LEU A 157 -7.33 -9.11 -5.22
C LEU A 157 -8.17 -7.87 -5.53
N GLY A 158 -7.73 -7.04 -6.49
CA GLY A 158 -8.42 -5.84 -6.93
C GLY A 158 -7.92 -4.54 -6.34
N CYS A 159 -6.83 -4.56 -5.57
CA CYS A 159 -6.23 -3.33 -5.08
C CYS A 159 -5.84 -2.38 -6.23
N ASP A 160 -5.89 -1.08 -5.98
CA ASP A 160 -5.55 -0.04 -6.96
C ASP A 160 -4.04 0.16 -7.07
N GLY A 161 -3.28 -0.30 -6.09
CA GLY A 161 -1.83 -0.22 -6.11
C GLY A 161 -1.15 -0.95 -4.97
N VAL A 162 0.19 -0.88 -5.01
CA VAL A 162 1.06 -1.41 -3.96
C VAL A 162 2.13 -0.36 -3.65
N LEU A 163 2.27 -0.01 -2.38
CA LEU A 163 3.36 0.84 -1.90
C LEU A 163 4.44 -0.05 -1.30
N MET A 164 5.63 -0.04 -1.88
CA MET A 164 6.73 -0.89 -1.47
C MET A 164 8.06 -0.12 -1.42
N ASN A 165 8.93 -0.49 -0.50
CA ASN A 165 10.27 0.03 -0.38
C ASN A 165 11.28 -1.08 -0.05
N THR A 166 11.15 -1.69 1.12
CA THR A 166 12.12 -2.64 1.67
C THR A 166 12.37 -3.84 0.75
N ALA A 167 11.34 -4.39 0.14
CA ALA A 167 11.44 -5.50 -0.80
C ALA A 167 12.38 -5.20 -1.98
N ILE A 168 12.40 -3.96 -2.44
CA ILE A 168 13.29 -3.53 -3.52
C ILE A 168 14.66 -3.15 -2.95
N ALA A 169 14.69 -2.27 -1.94
CA ALA A 169 15.93 -1.69 -1.42
C ALA A 169 16.86 -2.72 -0.77
N CYS A 170 16.30 -3.78 -0.17
CA CYS A 170 17.04 -4.86 0.49
C CYS A 170 17.21 -6.12 -0.36
N ALA A 171 16.76 -6.12 -1.61
CA ALA A 171 17.03 -7.21 -2.54
C ALA A 171 18.53 -7.27 -2.87
N LYS A 172 19.04 -8.46 -3.21
CA LYS A 172 20.43 -8.62 -3.66
C LYS A 172 20.73 -7.77 -4.89
N GLU A 173 19.74 -7.69 -5.81
CA GLU A 173 19.78 -6.91 -7.04
C GLU A 173 18.58 -5.96 -7.11
N PRO A 174 18.64 -4.78 -6.48
CA PRO A 174 17.49 -3.88 -6.35
C PRO A 174 16.87 -3.45 -7.70
N ASN A 175 17.69 -3.23 -8.71
CA ASN A 175 17.21 -2.83 -10.04
C ASN A 175 16.41 -3.94 -10.73
N ILE A 176 16.86 -5.20 -10.58
CA ILE A 176 16.13 -6.36 -11.12
C ILE A 176 14.83 -6.54 -10.36
N MET A 177 14.86 -6.41 -9.03
CA MET A 177 13.64 -6.51 -8.20
C MET A 177 12.63 -5.38 -8.54
N ALA A 178 13.08 -4.16 -8.74
CA ALA A 178 12.20 -3.06 -9.15
C ALA A 178 11.51 -3.35 -10.50
N THR A 179 12.25 -3.92 -11.45
CA THR A 179 11.70 -4.34 -12.74
C THR A 179 10.68 -5.48 -12.58
N ALA A 180 11.00 -6.48 -11.76
CA ALA A 180 10.09 -7.59 -11.46
C ALA A 180 8.80 -7.10 -10.79
N MET A 181 8.90 -6.19 -9.82
CA MET A 181 7.74 -5.58 -9.16
C MET A 181 6.85 -4.81 -10.14
N LYS A 182 7.44 -4.04 -11.05
CA LYS A 182 6.69 -3.33 -12.11
C LYS A 182 5.85 -4.31 -12.94
N TYR A 183 6.44 -5.40 -13.41
CA TYR A 183 5.72 -6.38 -14.21
C TYR A 183 4.68 -7.14 -13.39
N ALA A 184 4.94 -7.43 -12.12
CA ALA A 184 3.99 -8.08 -11.23
C ALA A 184 2.72 -7.24 -11.02
N VAL A 185 2.88 -5.93 -10.79
CA VAL A 185 1.74 -5.00 -10.67
C VAL A 185 0.92 -4.97 -11.97
N ILE A 186 1.57 -4.88 -13.12
CA ILE A 186 0.89 -4.89 -14.43
C ILE A 186 0.15 -6.21 -14.63
N ALA A 187 0.83 -7.34 -14.47
CA ALA A 187 0.24 -8.67 -14.68
C ALA A 187 -0.94 -8.95 -13.74
N GLY A 188 -0.80 -8.62 -12.45
CA GLY A 188 -1.89 -8.78 -11.48
C GLY A 188 -3.10 -7.92 -11.81
N ARG A 189 -2.89 -6.67 -12.24
CA ARG A 189 -3.99 -5.79 -12.66
C ARG A 189 -4.70 -6.31 -13.91
N GLU A 190 -3.95 -6.76 -14.92
CA GLU A 190 -4.51 -7.34 -16.13
C GLU A 190 -5.29 -8.64 -15.83
N ALA A 191 -4.76 -9.49 -14.94
CA ALA A 191 -5.44 -10.71 -14.51
C ALA A 191 -6.76 -10.42 -13.78
N PHE A 192 -6.77 -9.39 -12.89
CA PHE A 192 -7.99 -8.94 -12.23
C PHE A 192 -9.04 -8.46 -13.24
N LEU A 193 -8.64 -7.60 -14.17
CA LEU A 193 -9.54 -7.05 -15.22
C LEU A 193 -10.05 -8.12 -16.20
N ALA A 194 -9.22 -9.11 -16.52
CA ALA A 194 -9.62 -10.22 -17.38
C ALA A 194 -10.62 -11.16 -16.70
N GLY A 195 -10.64 -11.20 -15.39
CA GLY A 195 -11.49 -12.08 -14.60
C GLY A 195 -10.93 -13.50 -14.51
N ARG A 196 -10.87 -14.00 -13.29
CA ARG A 196 -10.38 -15.35 -13.01
C ARG A 196 -11.39 -16.40 -13.38
N ILE A 197 -10.95 -17.53 -13.97
CA ILE A 197 -11.77 -18.75 -14.09
C ILE A 197 -12.24 -19.23 -12.71
N ALA A 198 -13.49 -19.67 -12.61
CA ALA A 198 -14.06 -20.19 -11.38
C ALA A 198 -13.24 -21.37 -10.82
N LYS A 199 -12.94 -21.33 -9.52
CA LYS A 199 -12.32 -22.46 -8.81
C LYS A 199 -13.29 -23.64 -8.77
N LYS A 200 -12.82 -24.83 -9.08
CA LYS A 200 -13.58 -26.08 -9.03
C LYS A 200 -12.85 -27.08 -8.14
N GLN A 201 -13.60 -27.92 -7.42
CA GLN A 201 -13.02 -28.98 -6.59
C GLN A 201 -12.46 -30.13 -7.44
N SER A 202 -13.01 -30.35 -8.65
CA SER A 202 -12.59 -31.43 -9.55
C SER A 202 -12.09 -30.86 -10.87
N GLY A 203 -11.23 -31.62 -11.54
CA GLY A 203 -10.76 -31.31 -12.89
C GLY A 203 -11.91 -31.20 -13.89
N SER A 204 -11.74 -30.33 -14.89
CA SER A 204 -12.66 -30.16 -16.00
C SER A 204 -11.84 -30.26 -17.30
N PRO A 205 -12.21 -31.12 -18.25
CA PRO A 205 -11.48 -31.25 -19.51
C PRO A 205 -11.40 -29.89 -20.22
N SER A 206 -10.23 -29.53 -20.70
CA SER A 206 -10.00 -28.31 -21.51
C SER A 206 -10.31 -28.55 -23.00
N SER A 207 -10.28 -29.81 -23.45
CA SER A 207 -10.58 -30.18 -24.83
C SER A 207 -12.05 -30.57 -25.00
N PRO A 208 -12.67 -30.28 -26.17
CA PRO A 208 -14.01 -30.75 -26.49
C PRO A 208 -14.11 -32.27 -26.34
N LYS A 209 -15.20 -32.77 -25.76
CA LYS A 209 -15.47 -34.22 -25.66
C LYS A 209 -16.02 -34.81 -26.96
N ALA A 210 -16.45 -33.98 -27.91
CA ALA A 210 -16.91 -34.43 -29.22
C ALA A 210 -15.74 -34.99 -30.02
N GLY A 211 -15.87 -36.21 -30.53
CA GLY A 211 -14.83 -36.90 -31.32
C GLY A 211 -13.87 -37.77 -30.51
N LEU A 212 -14.12 -38.00 -29.22
CA LEU A 212 -13.40 -39.03 -28.49
C LEU A 212 -13.74 -40.41 -29.07
N VAL A 213 -12.72 -41.17 -29.50
CA VAL A 213 -12.89 -42.59 -29.84
C VAL A 213 -13.11 -43.33 -28.51
N THR A 214 -14.35 -43.66 -28.19
CA THR A 214 -14.65 -44.60 -27.11
C THR A 214 -14.30 -45.97 -27.64
N GLY A 215 -13.18 -46.55 -27.18
CA GLY A 215 -12.90 -47.97 -27.42
C GLY A 215 -13.96 -48.79 -26.68
N ASP A 216 -14.63 -49.68 -27.40
CA ASP A 216 -15.42 -50.76 -26.83
C ASP A 216 -14.54 -51.74 -26.07
#